data_665cca219d9c1df3bb5df956cf133790
#
_entry.id   665cca219d9c1df3bb5df956cf133790
#
_cell.length_a   1.000
_cell.length_b   1.000
_cell.length_c   1.000
_cell.angle_alpha   90.00
_cell.angle_beta   90.00
_cell.angle_gamma   90.00
#
_symmetry.space_group_name_H-M   'P 1'
#
loop_
_entity.id
_entity.type
_entity.pdbx_description
1 polymer ?
#
loop_
_entity_poly.entity_id
_entity_poly.type
_entity_poly.pdbx_seq_one_letter_code
_entity_poly.pdbx_strand_id
1 'polypeptide(L)'
;QTGTYQRRTRSPDCHRTESRRWYARPNYSQYSSRYDAFKRGEIAPAFNPEMGGGALRDLNVYNIHLLVGLFGKPNRVEYLHNVERGVDTSGILVLDYGNFKAVAIGAKDCSAEIRSTIQGDKGAITIFGATNTLPEIGVTLNGQKERTVNLNSPQHRMYDEFVAFEKMVATKDFDSVAKQLEHSRQVMEVLDQASKAL
;
A
#
# COMPACT_ATOMS: atom_id res chain seq x y z
N GLN A 1 -5.97 61.49 -34.85
CA GLN A 1 -5.62 60.07 -35.12
C GLN A 1 -5.91 59.26 -33.86
N THR A 2 -7.05 58.60 -33.89
CA THR A 2 -7.55 57.74 -32.78
C THR A 2 -7.05 56.32 -32.96
N GLY A 3 -6.14 55.88 -32.08
CA GLY A 3 -5.64 54.50 -32.03
C GLY A 3 -6.60 53.62 -31.24
N THR A 4 -7.24 52.71 -31.95
CA THR A 4 -8.15 51.70 -31.39
C THR A 4 -7.34 50.57 -30.75
N TYR A 5 -7.42 50.45 -29.45
CA TYR A 5 -6.79 49.36 -28.68
C TYR A 5 -7.67 48.13 -28.79
N GLN A 6 -7.28 47.14 -29.60
CA GLN A 6 -7.96 45.84 -29.66
C GLN A 6 -7.62 45.03 -28.41
N ARG A 7 -8.62 44.78 -27.55
CA ARG A 7 -8.57 43.77 -26.48
C ARG A 7 -8.50 42.38 -27.11
N ARG A 8 -7.37 41.72 -27.00
CA ARG A 8 -7.28 40.28 -27.23
C ARG A 8 -8.07 39.57 -26.13
N THR A 9 -9.20 39.01 -26.47
CA THR A 9 -9.94 38.06 -25.64
C THR A 9 -9.07 36.79 -25.47
N ARG A 10 -8.63 36.52 -24.26
CA ARG A 10 -8.03 35.23 -23.88
C ARG A 10 -9.15 34.19 -23.91
N SER A 11 -8.98 33.15 -24.70
CA SER A 11 -9.83 31.97 -24.66
C SER A 11 -9.75 31.31 -23.25
N PRO A 12 -10.89 30.92 -22.67
CA PRO A 12 -10.91 30.22 -21.38
C PRO A 12 -10.88 28.72 -21.63
N ASP A 13 -9.71 28.13 -21.90
CA ASP A 13 -9.56 26.70 -21.86
C ASP A 13 -8.08 26.32 -21.76
N CYS A 14 -7.52 26.57 -20.59
CA CYS A 14 -6.37 25.82 -20.14
C CYS A 14 -6.83 25.12 -18.87
N HIS A 15 -7.38 23.92 -19.02
CA HIS A 15 -7.49 22.98 -17.92
C HIS A 15 -6.08 22.68 -17.44
N ARG A 16 -5.62 23.52 -16.53
CA ARG A 16 -4.44 23.26 -15.72
C ARG A 16 -4.80 22.05 -14.88
N THR A 17 -4.46 20.86 -15.36
CA THR A 17 -4.40 19.68 -14.52
C THR A 17 -3.41 20.00 -13.42
N GLU A 18 -3.92 20.44 -12.27
CA GLU A 18 -3.10 20.58 -11.06
C GLU A 18 -2.47 19.21 -10.82
N SER A 19 -1.17 19.12 -11.02
CA SER A 19 -0.41 17.93 -10.73
C SER A 19 -0.41 17.77 -9.21
N ARG A 20 -1.39 17.05 -8.70
CA ARG A 20 -1.48 16.71 -7.29
C ARG A 20 -0.27 15.83 -6.98
N ARG A 21 0.63 16.30 -6.14
CA ARG A 21 1.77 15.52 -5.67
C ARG A 21 1.32 14.74 -4.46
N TRP A 22 1.35 13.43 -4.58
CA TRP A 22 1.03 12.49 -3.52
C TRP A 22 2.26 11.65 -3.19
N TYR A 23 2.38 11.25 -1.94
CA TYR A 23 3.31 10.21 -1.51
C TYR A 23 2.58 9.27 -0.57
N ALA A 24 2.77 7.97 -0.78
CA ALA A 24 2.29 6.97 0.14
C ALA A 24 3.47 6.13 0.64
N ARG A 25 3.55 5.93 1.95
CA ARG A 25 4.63 5.18 2.59
C ARG A 25 4.09 4.23 3.66
N PRO A 26 3.51 3.10 3.30
CA PRO A 26 3.23 2.03 4.25
C PRO A 26 4.52 1.36 4.73
N ASN A 27 4.56 1.05 6.04
CA ASN A 27 5.66 0.36 6.69
C ASN A 27 5.13 -0.77 7.57
N TYR A 28 5.62 -1.99 7.30
CA TYR A 28 5.38 -3.16 8.13
C TYR A 28 6.72 -3.83 8.45
N SER A 29 7.44 -3.23 9.40
CA SER A 29 8.73 -3.73 9.87
C SER A 29 8.59 -4.26 11.28
N GLN A 30 8.63 -5.57 11.43
CA GLN A 30 8.50 -6.26 12.71
C GLN A 30 9.55 -7.35 12.81
N TYR A 31 10.45 -7.23 13.76
CA TYR A 31 11.41 -8.28 14.03
C TYR A 31 10.71 -9.60 14.36
N SER A 32 10.99 -10.61 13.56
CA SER A 32 10.39 -11.92 13.74
C SER A 32 11.22 -12.76 14.71
N SER A 33 10.60 -13.30 15.75
CA SER A 33 11.28 -14.28 16.62
C SER A 33 11.78 -15.53 15.85
N ARG A 34 11.15 -15.82 14.70
CA ARG A 34 11.58 -16.90 13.79
C ARG A 34 12.85 -16.55 13.02
N TYR A 35 13.24 -15.27 12.96
CA TYR A 35 14.47 -14.85 12.31
C TYR A 35 15.70 -15.34 13.10
N ASP A 36 15.64 -15.39 14.43
CA ASP A 36 16.73 -15.98 15.22
C ASP A 36 16.87 -17.48 14.98
N ALA A 37 15.75 -18.20 14.84
CA ALA A 37 15.76 -19.61 14.47
C ALA A 37 16.33 -19.80 13.04
N PHE A 38 15.92 -18.95 12.10
CA PHE A 38 16.46 -18.94 10.73
C PHE A 38 17.97 -18.71 10.69
N LYS A 39 18.51 -17.79 11.49
CA LYS A 39 19.97 -17.57 11.60
C LYS A 39 20.70 -18.82 12.10
N ARG A 40 20.07 -19.63 12.96
CA ARG A 40 20.63 -20.92 13.43
C ARG A 40 20.46 -22.06 12.44
N GLY A 41 19.74 -21.87 11.33
CA GLY A 41 19.51 -22.89 10.30
C GLY A 41 18.15 -23.57 10.34
N GLU A 42 17.26 -23.17 11.23
CA GLU A 42 15.88 -23.66 11.30
C GLU A 42 15.01 -22.87 10.29
N ILE A 43 14.45 -23.55 9.30
CA ILE A 43 13.70 -22.90 8.22
C ILE A 43 12.19 -23.04 8.49
N ALA A 44 11.57 -22.00 9.05
CA ALA A 44 10.12 -21.90 9.15
C ALA A 44 9.51 -21.50 7.79
N PRO A 45 8.24 -21.83 7.50
CA PRO A 45 7.58 -21.50 6.23
C PRO A 45 7.72 -20.02 5.82
N ALA A 46 7.63 -19.09 6.76
CA ALA A 46 7.78 -17.66 6.54
C ALA A 46 9.18 -17.21 6.09
N PHE A 47 10.19 -18.10 6.16
CA PHE A 47 11.56 -17.93 5.70
C PHE A 47 11.97 -18.99 4.66
N ASN A 48 11.02 -19.74 4.11
CA ASN A 48 11.27 -20.73 3.08
C ASN A 48 10.84 -20.20 1.70
N PRO A 49 11.76 -19.94 0.75
CA PRO A 49 11.42 -19.43 -0.57
C PRO A 49 10.52 -20.38 -1.36
N GLU A 50 10.65 -21.70 -1.16
CA GLU A 50 9.80 -22.70 -1.82
C GLU A 50 8.35 -22.67 -1.35
N MET A 51 8.11 -22.14 -0.13
CA MET A 51 6.79 -21.97 0.45
C MET A 51 6.26 -20.52 0.32
N GLY A 52 6.93 -19.69 -0.50
CA GLY A 52 6.57 -18.29 -0.65
C GLY A 52 6.96 -17.41 0.55
N GLY A 53 7.94 -17.83 1.35
CA GLY A 53 8.50 -17.02 2.44
C GLY A 53 9.24 -15.79 1.93
N GLY A 54 9.61 -14.91 2.86
CA GLY A 54 10.29 -13.65 2.59
C GLY A 54 9.48 -12.43 3.04
N ALA A 55 10.15 -11.27 3.13
CA ALA A 55 9.52 -10.03 3.57
C ALA A 55 8.54 -9.48 2.54
N LEU A 56 8.83 -9.65 1.24
CA LEU A 56 7.97 -9.21 0.15
C LEU A 56 6.60 -9.89 0.22
N ARG A 57 6.59 -11.21 0.28
CA ARG A 57 5.36 -12.02 0.17
C ARG A 57 4.59 -12.16 1.47
N ASP A 58 5.27 -12.12 2.61
CA ASP A 58 4.65 -12.34 3.92
C ASP A 58 4.23 -11.03 4.64
N LEU A 59 4.93 -9.93 4.41
CA LEU A 59 4.62 -8.64 5.03
C LEU A 59 4.23 -7.56 4.02
N ASN A 60 5.03 -7.37 2.97
CA ASN A 60 4.75 -6.30 1.99
C ASN A 60 3.50 -6.56 1.16
N VAL A 61 3.01 -7.79 1.07
CA VAL A 61 1.72 -8.10 0.42
C VAL A 61 0.57 -7.26 0.98
N TYR A 62 0.53 -7.03 2.29
CA TYR A 62 -0.50 -6.21 2.93
C TYR A 62 -0.37 -4.74 2.55
N ASN A 63 0.86 -4.23 2.45
CA ASN A 63 1.12 -2.88 1.97
C ASN A 63 0.73 -2.72 0.50
N ILE A 64 0.98 -3.74 -0.33
CA ILE A 64 0.57 -3.76 -1.75
C ILE A 64 -0.95 -3.77 -1.87
N HIS A 65 -1.66 -4.58 -1.07
CA HIS A 65 -3.11 -4.58 -1.03
C HIS A 65 -3.68 -3.20 -0.73
N LEU A 66 -3.13 -2.50 0.26
CA LEU A 66 -3.52 -1.13 0.59
C LEU A 66 -3.31 -0.17 -0.59
N LEU A 67 -2.10 -0.18 -1.18
CA LEU A 67 -1.73 0.75 -2.25
C LEU A 67 -2.51 0.48 -3.54
N VAL A 68 -2.66 -0.78 -3.93
CA VAL A 68 -3.46 -1.17 -5.11
C VAL A 68 -4.94 -0.89 -4.89
N GLY A 69 -5.45 -1.11 -3.66
CA GLY A 69 -6.84 -0.81 -3.32
C GLY A 69 -7.17 0.68 -3.40
N LEU A 70 -6.24 1.55 -3.05
CA LEU A 70 -6.42 3.01 -3.07
C LEU A 70 -6.12 3.65 -4.42
N PHE A 71 -5.12 3.14 -5.14
CA PHE A 71 -4.54 3.83 -6.31
C PHE A 71 -4.56 3.00 -7.59
N GLY A 72 -4.99 1.74 -7.51
CA GLY A 72 -4.94 0.81 -8.64
C GLY A 72 -3.52 0.28 -8.89
N LYS A 73 -3.33 -0.29 -10.09
CA LYS A 73 -2.05 -0.87 -10.51
C LYS A 73 -1.03 0.23 -10.82
N PRO A 74 0.22 0.13 -10.31
CA PRO A 74 1.29 1.06 -10.67
C PRO A 74 1.78 0.84 -12.11
N ASN A 75 2.40 1.88 -12.70
CA ASN A 75 3.01 1.80 -14.02
C ASN A 75 4.35 1.03 -14.01
N ARG A 76 5.09 1.12 -12.88
CA ARG A 76 6.39 0.48 -12.70
C ARG A 76 6.56 0.05 -11.25
N VAL A 77 7.24 -1.07 -11.06
CA VAL A 77 7.57 -1.67 -9.78
C VAL A 77 9.08 -1.89 -9.71
N GLU A 78 9.69 -1.55 -8.59
CA GLU A 78 11.10 -1.80 -8.29
C GLU A 78 11.24 -2.28 -6.85
N TYR A 79 11.96 -3.37 -6.63
CA TYR A 79 12.18 -3.92 -5.30
C TYR A 79 13.67 -3.95 -4.97
N LEU A 80 14.06 -3.24 -3.92
CA LEU A 80 15.39 -3.18 -3.35
C LEU A 80 15.37 -3.98 -2.05
N HIS A 81 16.10 -5.07 -1.98
CA HIS A 81 15.97 -6.07 -0.92
C HIS A 81 17.30 -6.47 -0.30
N ASN A 82 17.23 -6.89 0.95
CA ASN A 82 18.31 -7.55 1.66
C ASN A 82 18.00 -9.05 1.67
N VAL A 83 18.98 -9.85 1.23
CA VAL A 83 18.83 -11.32 1.14
C VAL A 83 19.77 -12.00 2.11
N GLU A 84 19.26 -12.97 2.84
CA GLU A 84 20.01 -13.90 3.65
C GLU A 84 19.56 -15.34 3.33
N ARG A 85 20.53 -16.21 2.97
CA ARG A 85 20.27 -17.63 2.61
C ARG A 85 19.19 -17.82 1.54
N GLY A 86 19.17 -16.95 0.53
CA GLY A 86 18.22 -17.03 -0.58
C GLY A 86 16.82 -16.53 -0.28
N VAL A 87 16.59 -15.86 0.88
CA VAL A 87 15.31 -15.27 1.27
C VAL A 87 15.49 -13.77 1.48
N ASP A 88 14.57 -12.97 1.01
CA ASP A 88 14.50 -11.56 1.34
C ASP A 88 14.02 -11.40 2.79
N THR A 89 14.89 -10.88 3.65
CA THR A 89 14.58 -10.64 5.07
C THR A 89 13.99 -9.27 5.30
N SER A 90 14.30 -8.33 4.42
CA SER A 90 13.74 -6.98 4.38
C SER A 90 13.85 -6.36 3.00
N GLY A 91 13.04 -5.34 2.72
CA GLY A 91 13.12 -4.64 1.45
C GLY A 91 12.24 -3.40 1.35
N ILE A 92 12.59 -2.59 0.36
CA ILE A 92 11.90 -1.37 -0.04
C ILE A 92 11.31 -1.61 -1.42
N LEU A 93 9.99 -1.55 -1.51
CA LEU A 93 9.25 -1.65 -2.76
C LEU A 93 8.86 -0.25 -3.21
N VAL A 94 9.30 0.15 -4.39
CA VAL A 94 8.95 1.42 -5.02
C VAL A 94 7.90 1.18 -6.09
N LEU A 95 6.76 1.85 -5.97
CA LEU A 95 5.64 1.80 -6.92
C LEU A 95 5.50 3.15 -7.61
N ASP A 96 5.67 3.17 -8.93
CA ASP A 96 5.56 4.39 -9.75
C ASP A 96 4.19 4.48 -10.40
N TYR A 97 3.41 5.48 -10.02
CA TYR A 97 2.10 5.79 -10.58
C TYR A 97 2.15 6.94 -11.61
N GLY A 98 3.35 7.33 -12.06
CA GLY A 98 3.57 8.45 -12.98
C GLY A 98 3.62 9.79 -12.24
N ASN A 99 2.48 10.31 -11.85
CA ASN A 99 2.35 11.61 -11.19
C ASN A 99 2.73 11.61 -9.69
N PHE A 100 2.77 10.45 -9.06
CA PHE A 100 3.24 10.27 -7.68
C PHE A 100 3.97 8.93 -7.51
N LYS A 101 4.59 8.75 -6.35
CA LYS A 101 5.32 7.54 -5.98
C LYS A 101 4.82 7.00 -4.64
N ALA A 102 4.84 5.69 -4.49
CA ALA A 102 4.64 5.03 -3.22
C ALA A 102 5.86 4.17 -2.88
N VAL A 103 6.17 4.09 -1.59
CA VAL A 103 7.29 3.31 -1.06
C VAL A 103 6.77 2.42 0.04
N ALA A 104 6.72 1.11 -0.18
CA ALA A 104 6.31 0.13 0.82
C ALA A 104 7.55 -0.54 1.44
N ILE A 105 7.63 -0.56 2.76
CA ILE A 105 8.73 -1.16 3.50
C ILE A 105 8.20 -2.39 4.23
N GLY A 106 8.88 -3.52 4.06
CA GLY A 106 8.63 -4.75 4.80
C GLY A 106 9.93 -5.30 5.35
N ALA A 107 9.97 -5.63 6.65
CA ALA A 107 11.16 -6.19 7.26
C ALA A 107 10.81 -7.21 8.34
N LYS A 108 11.58 -8.31 8.39
CA LYS A 108 11.52 -9.38 9.39
C LYS A 108 12.76 -9.43 10.27
N ASP A 109 13.83 -8.78 9.82
CA ASP A 109 15.16 -8.74 10.43
C ASP A 109 15.40 -7.52 11.32
N CYS A 110 14.50 -6.54 11.27
CA CYS A 110 14.54 -5.35 12.09
C CYS A 110 13.14 -4.88 12.47
N SER A 111 13.08 -3.93 13.41
CA SER A 111 11.82 -3.33 13.87
C SER A 111 11.82 -1.83 13.66
N ALA A 112 10.65 -1.30 13.32
CA ALA A 112 10.34 0.12 13.35
C ALA A 112 8.91 0.32 13.84
N GLU A 113 8.52 1.56 14.13
CA GLU A 113 7.11 1.86 14.35
C GLU A 113 6.30 1.46 13.12
N ILE A 114 5.34 0.55 13.32
CA ILE A 114 4.44 0.11 12.25
C ILE A 114 3.44 1.23 12.00
N ARG A 115 3.70 2.02 10.98
CA ARG A 115 2.93 3.21 10.65
C ARG A 115 2.94 3.44 9.14
N SER A 116 1.80 3.81 8.59
CA SER A 116 1.69 4.18 7.19
C SER A 116 1.22 5.62 7.03
N THR A 117 1.72 6.32 6.02
CA THR A 117 1.31 7.70 5.73
C THR A 117 0.97 7.86 4.25
N ILE A 118 -0.09 8.60 3.98
CA ILE A 118 -0.46 9.08 2.64
C ILE A 118 -0.46 10.60 2.72
N GLN A 119 0.42 11.22 1.95
CA GLN A 119 0.65 12.66 1.99
C GLN A 119 0.07 13.32 0.74
N GLY A 120 -0.74 14.33 0.92
CA GLY A 120 -1.31 15.14 -0.15
C GLY A 120 -1.08 16.64 0.07
N ASP A 121 -1.44 17.43 -0.91
CA ASP A 121 -1.32 18.89 -0.90
C ASP A 121 -2.19 19.58 0.17
N LYS A 122 -3.27 18.92 0.60
CA LYS A 122 -4.21 19.45 1.59
C LYS A 122 -4.04 18.88 3.00
N GLY A 123 -3.15 17.90 3.17
CA GLY A 123 -2.93 17.25 4.45
C GLY A 123 -2.41 15.83 4.30
N ALA A 124 -2.53 15.04 5.36
CA ALA A 124 -2.06 13.67 5.39
C ALA A 124 -3.09 12.73 6.03
N ILE A 125 -3.02 11.47 5.63
CA ILE A 125 -3.69 10.35 6.31
C ILE A 125 -2.60 9.50 6.94
N THR A 126 -2.76 9.17 8.21
CA THR A 126 -1.88 8.27 8.96
C THR A 126 -2.65 7.02 9.34
N ILE A 127 -2.06 5.85 9.13
CA ILE A 127 -2.56 4.58 9.66
C ILE A 127 -1.65 4.21 10.82
N PHE A 128 -2.21 4.09 12.03
CA PHE A 128 -1.50 3.74 13.25
C PHE A 128 -1.55 2.23 13.45
N GLY A 129 -0.55 1.53 12.95
CA GLY A 129 -0.44 0.09 13.01
C GLY A 129 -0.37 -0.58 11.64
N ALA A 130 -0.52 -1.88 11.63
CA ALA A 130 -0.33 -2.71 10.45
C ALA A 130 -1.45 -2.52 9.42
N THR A 131 -1.08 -2.53 8.14
CA THR A 131 -1.99 -2.33 7.01
C THR A 131 -3.02 -3.46 6.84
N ASN A 132 -2.75 -4.64 7.42
CA ASN A 132 -3.69 -5.77 7.41
C ASN A 132 -4.77 -5.70 8.51
N THR A 133 -4.70 -4.72 9.42
CA THR A 133 -5.67 -4.57 10.50
C THR A 133 -6.31 -3.18 10.54
N LEU A 134 -5.65 -2.16 9.97
CA LEU A 134 -6.11 -0.77 9.93
C LEU A 134 -6.71 -0.30 11.27
N PRO A 135 -6.00 -0.44 12.40
CA PRO A 135 -6.62 -0.32 13.72
C PRO A 135 -7.14 1.09 14.02
N GLU A 136 -6.45 2.10 13.53
CA GLU A 136 -6.82 3.51 13.69
C GLU A 136 -6.29 4.35 12.53
N ILE A 137 -7.07 5.31 12.08
CA ILE A 137 -6.72 6.22 10.99
C ILE A 137 -6.77 7.65 11.51
N GLY A 138 -5.65 8.39 11.37
CA GLY A 138 -5.57 9.82 11.61
C GLY A 138 -5.72 10.60 10.30
N VAL A 139 -6.49 11.68 10.34
CA VAL A 139 -6.62 12.62 9.23
C VAL A 139 -6.19 13.99 9.72
N THR A 140 -5.14 14.54 9.13
CA THR A 140 -4.61 15.87 9.44
C THR A 140 -4.74 16.76 8.20
N LEU A 141 -5.60 17.76 8.22
CA LEU A 141 -5.64 18.81 7.21
C LEU A 141 -4.64 19.92 7.57
N ASN A 142 -4.09 20.57 6.54
CA ASN A 142 -3.13 21.66 6.74
C ASN A 142 -3.71 22.74 7.68
N GLY A 143 -2.99 23.07 8.73
CA GLY A 143 -3.41 24.05 9.75
C GLY A 143 -4.47 23.55 10.75
N GLN A 144 -4.86 22.29 10.71
CA GLN A 144 -5.83 21.70 11.62
C GLN A 144 -5.19 20.63 12.52
N LYS A 145 -5.83 20.35 13.65
CA LYS A 145 -5.45 19.23 14.53
C LYS A 145 -5.84 17.92 13.88
N GLU A 146 -5.04 16.88 14.14
CA GLU A 146 -5.35 15.53 13.73
C GLU A 146 -6.69 15.06 14.34
N ARG A 147 -7.50 14.42 13.50
CA ARG A 147 -8.72 13.72 13.90
C ARG A 147 -8.51 12.24 13.65
N THR A 148 -8.72 11.41 14.66
CA THR A 148 -8.62 9.96 14.56
C THR A 148 -9.97 9.30 14.38
N VAL A 149 -9.99 8.19 13.67
CA VAL A 149 -11.17 7.36 13.38
C VAL A 149 -10.76 5.89 13.48
N ASN A 150 -11.56 5.11 14.22
CA ASN A 150 -11.49 3.65 14.22
C ASN A 150 -12.84 3.12 13.74
N LEU A 151 -12.84 2.39 12.64
CA LEU A 151 -14.04 1.81 12.02
C LEU A 151 -14.09 0.29 12.17
N ASN A 152 -13.09 -0.31 12.83
CA ASN A 152 -13.07 -1.75 13.03
C ASN A 152 -14.19 -2.20 13.97
N SER A 153 -14.81 -3.31 13.62
CA SER A 153 -15.70 -4.03 14.52
C SER A 153 -14.92 -4.48 15.78
N PRO A 154 -15.51 -4.43 16.98
CA PRO A 154 -14.89 -4.96 18.19
C PRO A 154 -14.75 -6.49 18.19
N GLN A 155 -15.19 -7.15 17.15
CA GLN A 155 -15.13 -8.59 16.95
C GLN A 155 -13.70 -9.04 16.58
N HIS A 156 -13.54 -10.28 16.17
CA HIS A 156 -12.27 -10.80 15.66
C HIS A 156 -11.83 -10.02 14.41
N ARG A 157 -10.51 -9.80 14.23
CA ARG A 157 -9.91 -9.01 13.13
C ARG A 157 -10.37 -9.40 11.72
N MET A 158 -10.83 -10.63 11.52
CA MET A 158 -11.35 -11.13 10.25
C MET A 158 -12.88 -11.17 10.21
N TYR A 159 -13.57 -10.65 11.21
CA TYR A 159 -15.04 -10.73 11.30
C TYR A 159 -15.71 -10.03 10.11
N ASP A 160 -15.33 -8.80 9.85
CA ASP A 160 -15.95 -8.00 8.77
C ASP A 160 -15.64 -8.58 7.38
N GLU A 161 -14.47 -9.22 7.21
CA GLU A 161 -14.10 -9.95 5.99
C GLU A 161 -15.05 -11.15 5.76
N PHE A 162 -15.30 -11.95 6.78
CA PHE A 162 -16.22 -13.09 6.69
C PHE A 162 -17.67 -12.65 6.48
N VAL A 163 -18.11 -11.57 7.13
CA VAL A 163 -19.46 -11.00 6.91
C VAL A 163 -19.61 -10.50 5.47
N ALA A 164 -18.60 -9.83 4.93
CA ALA A 164 -18.62 -9.38 3.54
C ALA A 164 -18.63 -10.56 2.56
N PHE A 165 -17.84 -11.59 2.83
CA PHE A 165 -17.79 -12.79 2.03
C PHE A 165 -19.13 -13.57 2.04
N GLU A 166 -19.67 -13.80 3.24
CA GLU A 166 -20.97 -14.45 3.41
C GLU A 166 -22.07 -13.71 2.65
N LYS A 167 -22.11 -12.38 2.77
CA LYS A 167 -23.07 -11.56 2.04
C LYS A 167 -22.95 -11.73 0.53
N MET A 168 -21.75 -11.69 -0.04
CA MET A 168 -21.54 -11.89 -1.47
C MET A 168 -22.06 -13.25 -1.93
N VAL A 169 -21.84 -14.30 -1.15
CA VAL A 169 -22.32 -15.66 -1.46
C VAL A 169 -23.86 -15.73 -1.36
N ALA A 170 -24.43 -15.25 -0.25
CA ALA A 170 -25.86 -15.31 0.01
C ALA A 170 -26.70 -14.51 -1.02
N THR A 171 -26.19 -13.35 -1.44
CA THR A 171 -26.88 -12.49 -2.43
C THR A 171 -26.49 -12.79 -3.87
N LYS A 172 -25.53 -13.72 -4.11
CA LYS A 172 -24.97 -14.01 -5.45
C LYS A 172 -24.40 -12.74 -6.12
N ASP A 173 -23.73 -11.89 -5.36
CA ASP A 173 -23.17 -10.63 -5.84
C ASP A 173 -21.88 -10.88 -6.64
N PHE A 174 -22.04 -11.38 -7.86
CA PHE A 174 -20.94 -11.69 -8.76
C PHE A 174 -20.15 -10.47 -9.20
N ASP A 175 -20.74 -9.27 -9.19
CA ASP A 175 -20.03 -8.04 -9.53
C ASP A 175 -19.01 -7.67 -8.45
N SER A 176 -19.37 -7.81 -7.18
CA SER A 176 -18.42 -7.62 -6.08
C SER A 176 -17.34 -8.70 -6.08
N VAL A 177 -17.69 -9.96 -6.35
CA VAL A 177 -16.72 -11.06 -6.48
C VAL A 177 -15.72 -10.75 -7.61
N ALA A 178 -16.18 -10.34 -8.78
CA ALA A 178 -15.31 -10.00 -9.91
C ALA A 178 -14.34 -8.84 -9.57
N LYS A 179 -14.81 -7.81 -8.87
CA LYS A 179 -13.97 -6.69 -8.40
C LYS A 179 -12.88 -7.16 -7.44
N GLN A 180 -13.21 -8.03 -6.49
CA GLN A 180 -12.23 -8.56 -5.51
C GLN A 180 -11.20 -9.47 -6.19
N LEU A 181 -11.62 -10.29 -7.16
CA LEU A 181 -10.71 -11.12 -7.95
C LEU A 181 -9.77 -10.25 -8.82
N GLU A 182 -10.28 -9.20 -9.44
CA GLU A 182 -9.45 -8.26 -10.21
C GLU A 182 -8.45 -7.54 -9.33
N HIS A 183 -8.87 -7.08 -8.14
CA HIS A 183 -7.96 -6.51 -7.14
C HIS A 183 -6.84 -7.49 -6.77
N SER A 184 -7.18 -8.73 -6.44
CA SER A 184 -6.21 -9.78 -6.10
C SER A 184 -5.25 -10.06 -7.26
N ARG A 185 -5.76 -10.10 -8.51
CA ARG A 185 -4.94 -10.26 -9.71
C ARG A 185 -3.92 -9.12 -9.87
N GLN A 186 -4.33 -7.88 -9.64
CA GLN A 186 -3.42 -6.72 -9.71
C GLN A 186 -2.35 -6.76 -8.62
N VAL A 187 -2.70 -7.18 -7.41
CA VAL A 187 -1.74 -7.37 -6.31
C VAL A 187 -0.70 -8.43 -6.67
N MET A 188 -1.15 -9.57 -7.21
CA MET A 188 -0.25 -10.63 -7.64
C MET A 188 0.67 -10.19 -8.79
N GLU A 189 0.19 -9.38 -9.73
CA GLU A 189 1.04 -8.82 -10.79
C GLU A 189 2.14 -7.89 -10.23
N VAL A 190 1.84 -7.11 -9.19
CA VAL A 190 2.86 -6.29 -8.51
C VAL A 190 3.89 -7.18 -7.81
N LEU A 191 3.45 -8.22 -7.11
CA LEU A 191 4.32 -9.20 -6.46
C LEU A 191 5.22 -9.91 -7.48
N ASP A 192 4.67 -10.34 -8.61
CA ASP A 192 5.42 -11.02 -9.66
C ASP A 192 6.48 -10.10 -10.29
N GLN A 193 6.14 -8.82 -10.51
CA GLN A 193 7.11 -7.85 -10.99
C GLN A 193 8.24 -7.60 -9.98
N ALA A 194 7.90 -7.44 -8.70
CA ALA A 194 8.87 -7.26 -7.63
C ALA A 194 9.77 -8.50 -7.44
N SER A 195 9.19 -9.70 -7.54
CA SER A 195 9.92 -10.97 -7.38
C SER A 195 10.96 -11.24 -8.49
N LYS A 196 10.91 -10.54 -9.61
CA LYS A 196 11.95 -10.64 -10.65
C LYS A 196 13.31 -10.09 -10.21
N ALA A 197 13.34 -9.32 -9.12
CA ALA A 197 14.57 -8.81 -8.52
C ALA A 197 15.18 -9.80 -7.52
N LEU A 198 14.45 -10.83 -7.07
CA LEU A 198 14.93 -11.90 -6.19
C LEU A 198 15.61 -13.00 -6.99
#